data_6e528e1d151b1975576d48be50ef83ed
#
_entry.id   6e528e1d151b1975576d48be50ef83ed
#
_cell.length_a   1.000
_cell.length_b   1.000
_cell.length_c   1.000
_cell.angle_alpha   90.00
_cell.angle_beta   90.00
_cell.angle_gamma   90.00
#
_symmetry.space_group_name_H-M   'P 1'
#
loop_
_entity.id
_entity.type
_entity.pdbx_description
1 polymer ?
#
loop_
_entity_poly.entity_id
_entity_poly.type
_entity_poly.pdbx_seq_one_letter_code
_entity_poly.pdbx_strand_id
1 'polypeptide(L)'
;MPSGCGLSCCRIIWRVCCRPSGRTAEAVCRLPTFCGQPGLTTLQTAALSVRGSGFRTLTHRDYMGAVLGTGLERDAVGDILSADGQSALLFCDRRVAEFLCANMSKVGSDTVRLHIEAPDGIRVPPRATVPVQDTVASGRLDCVVAALCGLPRERAQSAVREGLCELEYECVRDCDRTVEPPAVLSVRGYGKFRVLSFGGENRRGRIRLIAEKFTG
;
A
#
# COMPACT_ATOMS: atom_id res chain seq x y z
N MET A 1 -42.94 14.11 -11.14
CA MET A 1 -42.27 12.94 -10.59
C MET A 1 -41.05 12.63 -11.47
N PRO A 2 -39.82 12.96 -11.11
CA PRO A 2 -38.67 12.32 -11.72
C PRO A 2 -37.98 11.44 -10.69
N SER A 3 -37.77 10.23 -11.14
CA SER A 3 -37.17 9.06 -10.58
C SER A 3 -35.73 9.28 -10.12
N GLY A 4 -35.39 8.68 -8.97
CA GLY A 4 -34.13 8.74 -8.29
C GLY A 4 -32.94 8.24 -9.11
N CYS A 5 -31.92 9.06 -9.19
CA CYS A 5 -30.56 8.67 -9.54
C CYS A 5 -29.90 8.09 -8.31
N GLY A 6 -29.68 6.77 -8.32
CA GLY A 6 -28.88 6.09 -7.32
C GLY A 6 -27.45 6.61 -7.35
N LEU A 7 -27.01 7.18 -6.25
CA LEU A 7 -25.62 7.49 -5.99
C LEU A 7 -24.85 6.18 -5.82
N SER A 8 -24.30 5.68 -6.93
CA SER A 8 -23.32 4.61 -6.93
C SER A 8 -22.04 5.15 -6.27
N CYS A 9 -21.73 4.58 -5.13
CA CYS A 9 -20.56 4.83 -4.31
C CYS A 9 -19.26 4.73 -5.14
N CYS A 10 -18.65 5.86 -5.49
CA CYS A 10 -17.30 5.90 -6.01
C CYS A 10 -16.32 5.60 -4.89
N ARG A 11 -15.85 4.35 -4.84
CA ARG A 11 -14.67 4.00 -4.05
C ARG A 11 -13.48 4.79 -4.57
N ILE A 12 -13.09 5.81 -3.85
CA ILE A 12 -11.82 6.51 -4.07
C ILE A 12 -10.71 5.57 -3.61
N ILE A 13 -10.13 4.85 -4.57
CA ILE A 13 -8.95 4.02 -4.32
C ILE A 13 -7.74 4.95 -4.33
N TRP A 14 -7.24 5.30 -3.15
CA TRP A 14 -5.95 5.97 -2.98
C TRP A 14 -4.84 4.95 -3.28
N ARG A 15 -4.32 4.96 -4.51
CA ARG A 15 -3.11 4.21 -4.85
C ARG A 15 -1.91 5.13 -4.71
N VAL A 16 -1.18 5.01 -3.63
CA VAL A 16 0.16 5.58 -3.52
C VAL A 16 1.10 4.70 -4.34
N CYS A 17 1.40 5.11 -5.55
CA CYS A 17 2.34 4.44 -6.43
C CYS A 17 3.75 5.00 -6.14
N CYS A 18 4.46 4.43 -5.17
CA CYS A 18 5.88 4.71 -4.97
C CYS A 18 6.69 3.95 -6.02
N ARG A 19 7.10 4.60 -7.11
CA ARG A 19 8.22 4.13 -7.94
C ARG A 19 9.52 4.60 -7.29
N PRO A 20 10.48 3.72 -7.02
CA PRO A 20 11.82 4.11 -6.63
C PRO A 20 12.62 4.50 -7.88
N SER A 21 12.56 5.74 -8.30
CA SER A 21 13.59 6.32 -9.15
C SER A 21 14.48 7.17 -8.25
N GLY A 22 15.76 6.87 -8.26
CA GLY A 22 16.76 7.55 -7.45
C GLY A 22 16.75 9.06 -7.67
N ARG A 23 16.94 9.77 -6.55
CA ARG A 23 16.94 11.22 -6.33
C ARG A 23 15.55 11.83 -6.24
N THR A 24 15.20 12.21 -4.98
CA THR A 24 14.00 12.94 -4.56
C THR A 24 12.68 12.22 -4.82
N ALA A 25 12.05 11.79 -3.71
CA ALA A 25 10.70 11.23 -3.75
C ALA A 25 9.69 12.32 -4.11
N GLU A 26 9.50 12.56 -5.39
CA GLU A 26 8.29 13.23 -5.87
C GLU A 26 7.14 12.26 -5.70
N ALA A 27 6.38 12.45 -4.65
CA ALA A 27 5.07 11.85 -4.49
C ALA A 27 4.12 12.48 -5.52
N VAL A 28 4.16 11.99 -6.77
CA VAL A 28 3.19 12.39 -7.78
C VAL A 28 1.89 11.68 -7.45
N CYS A 29 1.04 12.31 -6.63
CA CYS A 29 -0.37 12.00 -6.56
C CYS A 29 -1.00 12.30 -7.91
N ARG A 30 -1.11 11.32 -8.80
CA ARG A 30 -2.00 11.42 -9.95
C ARG A 30 -3.42 11.30 -9.46
N LEU A 31 -4.04 12.45 -9.21
CA LEU A 31 -5.48 12.55 -9.03
C LEU A 31 -6.16 12.04 -10.31
N PRO A 32 -7.21 11.20 -10.22
CA PRO A 32 -8.04 10.91 -11.38
C PRO A 32 -8.62 12.22 -11.90
N THR A 33 -8.40 12.51 -13.17
CA THR A 33 -8.99 13.65 -13.87
C THR A 33 -10.49 13.43 -13.91
N PHE A 34 -11.21 14.09 -13.05
CA PHE A 34 -12.68 14.13 -13.11
C PHE A 34 -13.10 15.04 -14.24
N CYS A 35 -13.83 14.46 -15.20
CA CYS A 35 -14.44 15.13 -16.34
C CYS A 35 -15.40 16.23 -15.87
N GLY A 36 -15.04 17.48 -16.15
CA GLY A 36 -15.92 18.61 -16.43
C GLY A 36 -17.16 18.84 -15.58
N GLN A 37 -17.02 19.29 -14.32
CA GLN A 37 -18.03 20.10 -13.68
C GLN A 37 -17.38 21.36 -13.05
N PRO A 38 -17.81 22.57 -13.41
CA PRO A 38 -17.35 23.81 -12.78
C PRO A 38 -17.97 23.89 -11.38
N GLY A 39 -17.13 23.79 -10.35
CA GLY A 39 -17.55 23.90 -8.96
C GLY A 39 -16.86 22.96 -7.97
N LEU A 40 -15.96 22.09 -8.43
CA LEU A 40 -15.21 21.21 -7.52
C LEU A 40 -14.14 22.03 -6.79
N THR A 41 -14.33 22.20 -5.49
CA THR A 41 -13.30 22.63 -4.55
C THR A 41 -12.10 21.69 -4.74
N THR A 42 -10.95 22.23 -5.10
CA THR A 42 -9.69 21.49 -5.22
C THR A 42 -9.42 20.80 -3.88
N LEU A 43 -9.52 19.48 -3.83
CA LEU A 43 -9.18 18.69 -2.65
C LEU A 43 -7.69 18.88 -2.38
N GLN A 44 -7.35 19.62 -1.34
CA GLN A 44 -5.98 19.79 -0.91
C GLN A 44 -5.60 18.63 0.00
N THR A 45 -4.90 17.66 -0.54
CA THR A 45 -4.37 16.55 0.25
C THR A 45 -3.32 17.07 1.23
N ALA A 46 -3.46 16.74 2.49
CA ALA A 46 -2.50 17.00 3.55
C ALA A 46 -1.98 15.70 4.16
N ALA A 47 -0.73 15.73 4.59
CA ALA A 47 -0.13 14.69 5.39
C ALA A 47 -0.06 15.16 6.84
N LEU A 48 -0.64 14.39 7.73
CA LEU A 48 -0.69 14.64 9.17
C LEU A 48 0.22 13.65 9.89
N SER A 49 1.29 14.13 10.51
CA SER A 49 2.08 13.29 11.38
C SER A 49 1.44 13.21 12.76
N VAL A 50 1.33 12.00 13.27
CA VAL A 50 0.81 11.69 14.61
C VAL A 50 1.90 11.00 15.39
N ARG A 51 2.36 11.60 16.49
CA ARG A 51 3.40 11.04 17.36
C ARG A 51 2.81 10.71 18.73
N GLY A 52 2.94 9.44 19.13
CA GLY A 52 2.63 8.99 20.45
C GLY A 52 3.66 9.41 21.49
N SER A 53 3.34 9.25 22.78
CA SER A 53 4.25 9.51 23.90
C SER A 53 5.39 8.48 23.99
N GLY A 54 5.29 7.36 23.28
CA GLY A 54 6.24 6.24 23.35
C GLY A 54 5.95 5.24 24.45
N PHE A 55 4.89 5.46 25.21
CA PHE A 55 4.52 4.58 26.32
C PHE A 55 3.91 3.25 25.85
N ARG A 56 3.30 3.25 24.67
CA ARG A 56 2.61 2.09 24.10
C ARG A 56 2.87 1.99 22.60
N THR A 57 2.98 0.77 22.10
CA THR A 57 2.98 0.50 20.68
C THR A 57 1.57 0.70 20.13
N LEU A 58 1.40 1.66 19.22
CA LEU A 58 0.15 1.98 18.56
C LEU A 58 0.08 1.27 17.23
N THR A 59 -1.05 0.65 16.94
CA THR A 59 -1.30 -0.06 15.68
C THR A 59 -2.14 0.79 14.73
N HIS A 60 -2.17 0.41 13.45
CA HIS A 60 -3.06 1.03 12.46
C HIS A 60 -4.52 1.09 12.94
N ARG A 61 -4.99 0.04 13.65
CA ARG A 61 -6.35 -0.02 14.21
C ARG A 61 -6.57 1.03 15.28
N ASP A 62 -5.58 1.29 16.14
CA ASP A 62 -5.67 2.29 17.19
C ASP A 62 -5.80 3.70 16.61
N TYR A 63 -4.98 4.03 15.60
CA TYR A 63 -5.07 5.31 14.89
C TYR A 63 -6.42 5.47 14.18
N MET A 64 -6.86 4.45 13.44
CA MET A 64 -8.16 4.48 12.76
C MET A 64 -9.31 4.63 13.76
N GLY A 65 -9.27 3.89 14.88
CA GLY A 65 -10.28 3.98 15.94
C GLY A 65 -10.34 5.38 16.55
N ALA A 66 -9.20 6.03 16.79
CA ALA A 66 -9.15 7.38 17.33
C ALA A 66 -9.74 8.40 16.34
N VAL A 67 -9.43 8.29 15.06
CA VAL A 67 -9.99 9.15 14.00
C VAL A 67 -11.51 9.00 13.92
N LEU A 68 -12.02 7.78 13.87
CA LEU A 68 -13.47 7.53 13.84
C LEU A 68 -14.15 7.99 15.14
N GLY A 69 -13.44 7.92 16.27
CA GLY A 69 -13.91 8.42 17.56
C GLY A 69 -14.13 9.93 17.60
N THR A 70 -13.56 10.70 16.67
CA THR A 70 -13.86 12.15 16.52
C THR A 70 -15.16 12.44 15.78
N GLY A 71 -15.87 11.40 15.32
CA GLY A 71 -17.12 11.52 14.56
C GLY A 71 -16.91 11.62 13.04
N LEU A 72 -15.69 11.47 12.55
CA LEU A 72 -15.41 11.41 11.11
C LEU A 72 -15.78 10.05 10.53
N GLU A 73 -16.28 10.06 9.30
CA GLU A 73 -16.50 8.84 8.52
C GLU A 73 -15.17 8.28 7.95
N ARG A 74 -15.14 6.98 7.70
CA ARG A 74 -13.95 6.31 7.18
C ARG A 74 -13.47 6.89 5.84
N ASP A 75 -14.39 7.35 5.01
CA ASP A 75 -14.10 7.89 3.68
C ASP A 75 -13.46 9.29 3.73
N ALA A 76 -13.52 9.97 4.89
CA ALA A 76 -12.85 11.25 5.09
C ALA A 76 -11.34 11.13 5.24
N VAL A 77 -10.83 9.91 5.48
CA VAL A 77 -9.42 9.63 5.76
C VAL A 77 -8.89 8.64 4.73
N GLY A 78 -7.73 8.95 4.16
CA GLY A 78 -7.01 8.07 3.25
C GLY A 78 -6.14 7.04 3.99
N ASP A 79 -4.91 6.86 3.53
CA ASP A 79 -3.99 5.89 4.09
C ASP A 79 -3.40 6.34 5.42
N ILE A 80 -3.23 5.37 6.33
CA ILE A 80 -2.50 5.52 7.59
C ILE A 80 -1.25 4.66 7.51
N LEU A 81 -0.08 5.28 7.50
CA LEU A 81 1.21 4.62 7.47
C LEU A 81 1.83 4.65 8.86
N SER A 82 1.88 3.51 9.52
CA SER A 82 2.55 3.32 10.81
C SER A 82 3.85 2.54 10.62
N ALA A 83 4.98 3.03 11.13
CA ALA A 83 6.28 2.40 10.92
C ALA A 83 6.83 1.71 12.17
N ASP A 84 6.83 2.42 13.28
CA ASP A 84 7.57 2.07 14.50
C ASP A 84 6.64 1.83 15.71
N GLY A 85 5.34 1.85 15.48
CA GLY A 85 4.34 1.74 16.56
C GLY A 85 4.28 2.94 17.51
N GLN A 86 5.03 4.01 17.23
CA GLN A 86 5.03 5.26 18.01
C GLN A 86 4.61 6.45 17.18
N SER A 87 4.76 6.35 15.87
CA SER A 87 4.38 7.40 14.94
C SER A 87 3.58 6.86 13.76
N ALA A 88 2.70 7.68 13.23
CA ALA A 88 1.96 7.41 12.01
C ALA A 88 1.88 8.66 11.14
N LEU A 89 1.82 8.42 9.85
CA LEU A 89 1.53 9.43 8.84
C LEU A 89 0.14 9.17 8.27
N LEU A 90 -0.74 10.14 8.41
CA LEU A 90 -2.14 10.08 8.01
C LEU A 90 -2.35 10.97 6.80
N PHE A 91 -2.96 10.46 5.75
CA PHE A 91 -3.30 11.26 4.57
C PHE A 91 -4.80 11.55 4.56
N CYS A 92 -5.16 12.80 4.43
CA CYS A 92 -6.57 13.25 4.40
C CYS A 92 -6.70 14.59 3.66
N ASP A 93 -7.93 15.09 3.53
CA ASP A 93 -8.15 16.47 3.10
C ASP A 93 -7.60 17.44 4.16
N ARG A 94 -7.13 18.61 3.72
CA ARG A 94 -6.54 19.61 4.62
C ARG A 94 -7.49 20.08 5.72
N ARG A 95 -8.77 20.21 5.44
CA ARG A 95 -9.79 20.58 6.43
C ARG A 95 -9.94 19.50 7.51
N VAL A 96 -9.87 18.23 7.10
CA VAL A 96 -9.89 17.09 8.01
C VAL A 96 -8.62 17.07 8.87
N ALA A 97 -7.45 17.37 8.30
CA ALA A 97 -6.21 17.48 9.05
C ALA A 97 -6.26 18.57 10.12
N GLU A 98 -6.76 19.77 9.77
CA GLU A 98 -6.96 20.88 10.69
C GLU A 98 -7.96 20.54 11.81
N PHE A 99 -9.06 19.89 11.45
CA PHE A 99 -10.04 19.38 12.41
C PHE A 99 -9.44 18.36 13.38
N LEU A 100 -8.66 17.39 12.89
CA LEU A 100 -7.99 16.40 13.73
C LEU A 100 -6.96 17.03 14.65
N CYS A 101 -6.18 18.01 14.17
CA CYS A 101 -5.24 18.76 15.02
C CYS A 101 -5.94 19.46 16.19
N ALA A 102 -7.17 19.96 15.98
CA ALA A 102 -7.92 20.66 17.01
C ALA A 102 -8.65 19.72 17.99
N ASN A 103 -9.06 18.52 17.53
CA ASN A 103 -9.98 17.66 18.29
C ASN A 103 -9.39 16.33 18.75
N MET A 104 -8.26 15.89 18.19
CA MET A 104 -7.65 14.60 18.54
C MET A 104 -6.38 14.82 19.37
N SER A 105 -6.42 14.47 20.65
CA SER A 105 -5.29 14.57 21.57
C SER A 105 -4.82 13.21 22.10
N LYS A 106 -5.59 12.16 21.85
CA LYS A 106 -5.32 10.79 22.32
C LYS A 106 -5.60 9.75 21.26
N VAL A 107 -4.80 8.69 21.27
CA VAL A 107 -5.04 7.46 20.49
C VAL A 107 -5.10 6.30 21.49
N GLY A 108 -6.30 5.74 21.70
CA GLY A 108 -6.54 4.83 22.81
C GLY A 108 -6.27 5.52 24.16
N SER A 109 -5.35 4.97 24.94
CA SER A 109 -4.93 5.54 26.23
C SER A 109 -3.69 6.44 26.11
N ASP A 110 -3.05 6.52 24.95
CA ASP A 110 -1.82 7.28 24.75
C ASP A 110 -2.11 8.72 24.29
N THR A 111 -1.36 9.68 24.83
CA THR A 111 -1.44 11.07 24.39
C THR A 111 -0.59 11.26 23.14
N VAL A 112 -1.16 11.88 22.12
CA VAL A 112 -0.49 12.09 20.85
C VAL A 112 -0.36 13.57 20.51
N ARG A 113 0.67 13.89 19.72
CA ARG A 113 0.87 15.21 19.13
C ARG A 113 0.67 15.08 17.63
N LEU A 114 -0.12 16.00 17.07
CA LEU A 114 -0.42 16.05 15.65
C LEU A 114 0.26 17.28 15.05
N HIS A 115 0.79 17.08 13.84
CA HIS A 115 1.39 18.16 13.05
C HIS A 115 1.09 17.94 11.57
N ILE A 116 0.67 19.01 10.87
CA ILE A 116 0.48 18.97 9.42
C ILE A 116 1.85 19.16 8.78
N GLU A 117 2.31 18.15 8.06
CA GLU A 117 3.62 18.16 7.40
C GLU A 117 3.59 19.04 6.14
N ALA A 118 4.67 19.75 5.92
CA ALA A 118 4.89 20.40 4.64
C ALA A 118 5.16 19.33 3.55
N PRO A 119 4.79 19.56 2.29
CA PRO A 119 5.00 18.60 1.20
C PRO A 119 6.42 18.04 1.12
N ASP A 120 7.42 18.90 1.34
CA ASP A 120 8.84 18.52 1.29
C ASP A 120 9.32 17.77 2.54
N GLY A 121 8.54 17.78 3.61
CA GLY A 121 8.82 17.11 4.88
C GLY A 121 8.26 15.68 4.96
N ILE A 122 7.45 15.26 4.01
CA ILE A 122 6.78 13.98 4.03
C ILE A 122 7.81 12.86 3.81
N ARG A 123 8.11 12.12 4.87
CA ARG A 123 8.92 10.91 4.80
C ARG A 123 8.04 9.70 5.01
N VAL A 124 7.76 8.99 3.91
CA VAL A 124 7.03 7.72 3.98
C VAL A 124 7.94 6.68 4.64
N PRO A 125 7.53 6.10 5.77
CA PRO A 125 8.35 5.09 6.43
C PRO A 125 8.52 3.87 5.50
N PRO A 126 9.73 3.29 5.43
CA PRO A 126 9.94 2.08 4.66
C PRO A 126 9.07 0.96 5.24
N ARG A 127 8.36 0.25 4.37
CA ARG A 127 7.64 -0.95 4.81
C ARG A 127 8.64 -2.00 5.24
N ALA A 128 8.38 -2.63 6.37
CA ALA A 128 9.18 -3.75 6.81
C ALA A 128 9.10 -4.88 5.78
N THR A 129 10.27 -5.38 5.38
CA THR A 129 10.41 -6.48 4.43
C THR A 129 11.31 -7.57 5.00
N VAL A 130 11.05 -8.80 4.63
CA VAL A 130 11.93 -9.94 4.91
C VAL A 130 12.53 -10.42 3.60
N PRO A 131 13.86 -10.55 3.50
CA PRO A 131 14.49 -11.05 2.29
C PRO A 131 14.10 -12.52 2.04
N VAL A 132 13.79 -12.83 0.79
CA VAL A 132 13.46 -14.17 0.30
C VAL A 132 14.40 -14.51 -0.84
N GLN A 133 15.10 -15.63 -0.74
CA GLN A 133 15.96 -16.14 -1.80
C GLN A 133 15.55 -17.58 -2.12
N ASP A 134 15.35 -17.85 -3.40
CA ASP A 134 15.04 -19.19 -3.90
C ASP A 134 15.58 -19.36 -5.32
N THR A 135 15.35 -20.51 -5.93
CA THR A 135 15.75 -20.79 -7.30
C THR A 135 14.53 -21.21 -8.12
N VAL A 136 14.38 -20.63 -9.29
CA VAL A 136 13.29 -20.91 -10.24
C VAL A 136 13.80 -21.52 -11.52
N ALA A 137 12.96 -22.29 -12.21
CA ALA A 137 13.31 -22.86 -13.51
C ALA A 137 13.31 -21.79 -14.62
N SER A 138 12.48 -20.75 -14.47
CA SER A 138 12.36 -19.63 -15.41
C SER A 138 11.70 -18.45 -14.75
N GLY A 139 11.73 -17.26 -15.38
CA GLY A 139 11.04 -16.05 -14.92
C GLY A 139 9.52 -16.06 -15.12
N ARG A 140 8.88 -17.19 -15.43
CA ARG A 140 7.44 -17.33 -15.60
C ARG A 140 6.71 -17.13 -14.28
N LEU A 141 5.53 -16.55 -14.33
CA LEU A 141 4.72 -16.23 -13.14
C LEU A 141 4.41 -17.46 -12.29
N ASP A 142 4.05 -18.60 -12.91
CA ASP A 142 3.78 -19.85 -12.19
C ASP A 142 5.00 -20.36 -11.40
N CYS A 143 6.20 -20.23 -11.97
CA CYS A 143 7.45 -20.63 -11.32
C CYS A 143 7.84 -19.70 -10.17
N VAL A 144 7.65 -18.39 -10.37
CA VAL A 144 7.94 -17.38 -9.34
C VAL A 144 6.96 -17.48 -8.18
N VAL A 145 5.65 -17.65 -8.44
CA VAL A 145 4.62 -17.86 -7.40
C VAL A 145 4.91 -19.14 -6.60
N ALA A 146 5.27 -20.24 -7.28
CA ALA A 146 5.61 -21.49 -6.61
C ALA A 146 6.76 -21.30 -5.61
N ALA A 147 7.83 -20.63 -6.02
CA ALA A 147 9.00 -20.37 -5.18
C ALA A 147 8.68 -19.44 -4.01
N LEU A 148 8.04 -18.28 -4.27
CA LEU A 148 7.78 -17.25 -3.25
C LEU A 148 6.74 -17.70 -2.21
N CYS A 149 5.78 -18.54 -2.60
CA CYS A 149 4.72 -19.04 -1.72
C CYS A 149 5.02 -20.40 -1.12
N GLY A 150 6.12 -21.06 -1.52
CA GLY A 150 6.44 -22.43 -1.11
C GLY A 150 5.41 -23.44 -1.60
N LEU A 151 4.87 -23.27 -2.80
CA LEU A 151 3.79 -24.08 -3.35
C LEU A 151 4.31 -25.10 -4.38
N PRO A 152 3.69 -26.29 -4.46
CA PRO A 152 3.83 -27.16 -5.63
C PRO A 152 3.40 -26.40 -6.90
N ARG A 153 4.08 -26.67 -8.02
CA ARG A 153 3.84 -25.96 -9.28
C ARG A 153 2.39 -25.99 -9.75
N GLU A 154 1.72 -27.12 -9.60
CA GLU A 154 0.30 -27.29 -9.96
C GLU A 154 -0.61 -26.33 -9.17
N ARG A 155 -0.35 -26.19 -7.85
CA ARG A 155 -1.10 -25.26 -7.00
C ARG A 155 -0.81 -23.79 -7.36
N ALA A 156 0.43 -23.47 -7.70
CA ALA A 156 0.79 -22.15 -8.16
C ALA A 156 0.06 -21.80 -9.48
N GLN A 157 0.00 -22.74 -10.42
CA GLN A 157 -0.75 -22.57 -11.66
C GLN A 157 -2.26 -22.40 -11.41
N SER A 158 -2.85 -23.17 -10.51
CA SER A 158 -4.26 -23.00 -10.13
C SER A 158 -4.50 -21.61 -9.54
N ALA A 159 -3.65 -21.16 -8.62
CA ALA A 159 -3.77 -19.83 -8.02
C ALA A 159 -3.69 -18.70 -9.06
N VAL A 160 -2.81 -18.81 -10.06
CA VAL A 160 -2.72 -17.85 -11.16
C VAL A 160 -4.00 -17.86 -12.01
N ARG A 161 -4.46 -19.04 -12.46
CA ARG A 161 -5.67 -19.19 -13.30
C ARG A 161 -6.94 -18.71 -12.60
N GLU A 162 -7.04 -18.94 -11.29
CA GLU A 162 -8.15 -18.46 -10.45
C GLU A 162 -8.13 -16.94 -10.22
N GLY A 163 -7.05 -16.25 -10.65
CA GLY A 163 -6.94 -14.80 -10.50
C GLY A 163 -6.60 -14.37 -9.07
N LEU A 164 -5.96 -15.23 -8.28
CA LEU A 164 -5.48 -14.92 -6.94
C LEU A 164 -4.15 -14.15 -6.96
N CYS A 165 -3.55 -13.97 -8.15
CA CYS A 165 -2.27 -13.30 -8.35
C CYS A 165 -2.46 -11.95 -9.03
N GLU A 166 -1.83 -10.92 -8.47
CA GLU A 166 -1.70 -9.60 -9.07
C GLU A 166 -0.22 -9.32 -9.32
N LEU A 167 0.13 -9.02 -10.55
CA LEU A 167 1.45 -8.56 -10.96
C LEU A 167 1.34 -7.07 -11.31
N GLU A 168 2.17 -6.22 -10.69
CA GLU A 168 2.12 -4.76 -10.86
C GLU A 168 0.70 -4.20 -10.65
N TYR A 169 -0.01 -4.75 -9.66
CA TYR A 169 -1.39 -4.37 -9.29
C TYR A 169 -2.46 -4.72 -10.33
N GLU A 170 -2.12 -5.51 -11.34
CA GLU A 170 -3.05 -6.05 -12.33
C GLU A 170 -3.28 -7.54 -12.07
N CYS A 171 -4.54 -7.96 -12.10
CA CYS A 171 -4.88 -9.37 -11.97
C CYS A 171 -4.42 -10.14 -13.22
N VAL A 172 -3.51 -11.08 -13.05
CA VAL A 172 -2.97 -11.90 -14.12
C VAL A 172 -3.41 -13.34 -13.96
N ARG A 173 -3.94 -13.94 -15.05
CA ARG A 173 -4.38 -15.34 -15.12
C ARG A 173 -3.51 -16.18 -16.03
N ASP A 174 -2.58 -15.56 -16.73
CA ASP A 174 -1.65 -16.25 -17.61
C ASP A 174 -0.44 -16.73 -16.82
N CYS A 175 -0.30 -18.06 -16.76
CA CYS A 175 0.82 -18.72 -16.08
C CYS A 175 2.16 -18.46 -16.75
N ASP A 176 2.16 -18.21 -18.07
CA ASP A 176 3.35 -18.04 -18.89
C ASP A 176 3.85 -16.60 -18.90
N ARG A 177 3.10 -15.68 -18.31
CA ARG A 177 3.50 -14.30 -18.16
C ARG A 177 4.87 -14.20 -17.50
N THR A 178 5.81 -13.53 -18.15
CA THR A 178 7.16 -13.29 -17.61
C THR A 178 7.10 -12.20 -16.55
N VAL A 179 7.76 -12.45 -15.42
CA VAL A 179 7.98 -11.45 -14.37
C VAL A 179 9.28 -10.71 -14.67
N GLU A 180 9.20 -9.41 -14.88
CA GLU A 180 10.35 -8.54 -15.17
C GLU A 180 10.73 -7.71 -13.94
N PRO A 181 11.86 -8.01 -13.28
CA PRO A 181 12.31 -7.23 -12.12
C PRO A 181 12.74 -5.80 -12.50
N PRO A 182 12.49 -4.81 -11.60
CA PRO A 182 11.81 -4.95 -10.31
C PRO A 182 10.29 -5.05 -10.47
N ALA A 183 9.66 -6.04 -9.84
CA ALA A 183 8.23 -6.27 -9.95
C ALA A 183 7.56 -6.52 -8.60
N VAL A 184 6.33 -6.06 -8.45
CA VAL A 184 5.51 -6.29 -7.26
C VAL A 184 4.49 -7.37 -7.56
N LEU A 185 4.52 -8.45 -6.79
CA LEU A 185 3.64 -9.60 -6.90
C LEU A 185 2.81 -9.73 -5.61
N SER A 186 1.50 -9.74 -5.72
CA SER A 186 0.58 -10.01 -4.62
C SER A 186 -0.12 -11.34 -4.87
N VAL A 187 -0.10 -12.23 -3.88
CA VAL A 187 -0.76 -13.53 -3.95
C VAL A 187 -1.72 -13.65 -2.79
N ARG A 188 -3.02 -13.73 -3.07
CA ARG A 188 -4.07 -13.80 -2.05
C ARG A 188 -3.84 -15.00 -1.14
N GLY A 189 -3.80 -14.76 0.18
CA GLY A 189 -3.56 -15.79 1.21
C GLY A 189 -2.07 -16.05 1.51
N TYR A 190 -1.13 -15.57 0.69
CA TYR A 190 0.32 -15.79 0.88
C TYR A 190 1.08 -14.51 1.16
N GLY A 191 0.57 -13.38 0.70
CA GLY A 191 1.14 -12.06 0.96
C GLY A 191 1.61 -11.34 -0.30
N LYS A 192 2.33 -10.26 -0.05
CA LYS A 192 2.86 -9.38 -1.09
C LYS A 192 4.38 -9.49 -1.12
N PHE A 193 4.93 -9.54 -2.32
CA PHE A 193 6.36 -9.72 -2.56
C PHE A 193 6.87 -8.66 -3.53
N ARG A 194 8.12 -8.29 -3.39
CA ARG A 194 8.85 -7.51 -4.38
C ARG A 194 9.96 -8.37 -4.95
N VAL A 195 9.87 -8.71 -6.22
CA VAL A 195 10.95 -9.37 -6.95
C VAL A 195 11.98 -8.30 -7.30
N LEU A 196 13.19 -8.45 -6.80
CA LEU A 196 14.27 -7.48 -6.97
C LEU A 196 15.09 -7.77 -8.22
N SER A 197 15.48 -9.03 -8.38
CA SER A 197 16.29 -9.45 -9.52
C SER A 197 16.27 -10.96 -9.72
N PHE A 198 16.61 -11.36 -10.93
CA PHE A 198 17.03 -12.72 -11.23
C PHE A 198 18.56 -12.76 -11.33
N GLY A 199 19.18 -13.62 -10.53
CA GLY A 199 20.63 -13.83 -10.54
C GLY A 199 21.06 -14.83 -11.61
N GLY A 200 22.33 -15.18 -11.61
CA GLY A 200 22.88 -16.18 -12.53
C GLY A 200 22.30 -17.58 -12.31
N GLU A 201 22.43 -18.42 -13.34
CA GLU A 201 22.03 -19.81 -13.29
C GLU A 201 22.99 -20.62 -12.39
N ASN A 202 22.42 -21.56 -11.65
CA ASN A 202 23.20 -22.54 -10.91
C ASN A 202 23.64 -23.70 -11.85
N ARG A 203 24.47 -24.61 -11.33
CA ARG A 203 24.96 -25.79 -12.07
C ARG A 203 23.86 -26.69 -12.63
N ARG A 204 22.61 -26.52 -12.19
CA ARG A 204 21.44 -27.28 -12.64
C ARG A 204 20.55 -26.48 -13.59
N GLY A 205 21.02 -25.34 -14.13
CA GLY A 205 20.25 -24.47 -15.03
C GLY A 205 19.08 -23.74 -14.35
N ARG A 206 19.08 -23.62 -13.02
CA ARG A 206 18.04 -22.85 -12.31
C ARG A 206 18.53 -21.45 -12.02
N ILE A 207 17.65 -20.47 -12.19
CA ILE A 207 17.89 -19.06 -11.99
C ILE A 207 17.69 -18.73 -10.50
N ARG A 208 18.61 -17.96 -9.90
CA ARG A 208 18.46 -17.47 -8.53
C ARG A 208 17.42 -16.35 -8.53
N LEU A 209 16.39 -16.49 -7.70
CA LEU A 209 15.37 -15.47 -7.44
C LEU A 209 15.74 -14.71 -6.15
N ILE A 210 15.82 -13.38 -6.26
CA ILE A 210 16.03 -12.49 -5.12
C ILE A 210 14.79 -11.62 -4.98
N ALA A 211 14.12 -11.73 -3.84
CA ALA A 211 12.89 -11.03 -3.57
C ALA A 211 12.80 -10.61 -2.09
N GLU A 212 11.82 -9.78 -1.78
CA GLU A 212 11.44 -9.36 -0.44
C GLU A 212 9.97 -9.64 -0.21
N LYS A 213 9.63 -10.19 0.94
CA LYS A 213 8.25 -10.32 1.39
C LYS A 213 7.90 -9.13 2.28
N PHE A 214 6.82 -8.44 1.98
CA PHE A 214 6.30 -7.40 2.86
C PHE A 214 5.68 -8.04 4.11
N THR A 215 6.12 -7.55 5.28
CA THR A 215 5.52 -7.88 6.58
C THR A 215 4.62 -6.71 6.97
N GLY A 216 3.33 -6.96 7.10
CA GLY A 216 2.36 -5.94 7.47
C GLY A 216 1.14 -6.54 8.09
#